data_1e7b0295b0157e297ef1e08493b38f65
#
_entry.id   1e7b0295b0157e297ef1e08493b38f65
#
_cell.length_a   1.000
_cell.length_b   1.000
_cell.length_c   1.000
_cell.angle_alpha   90.00
_cell.angle_beta   90.00
_cell.angle_gamma   90.00
#
_symmetry.space_group_name_H-M   'P 1'
#
loop_
_entity.id
_entity.type
_entity.pdbx_description
1 polymer ?
#
loop_
_entity_poly.entity_id
_entity_poly.type
_entity_poly.pdbx_seq_one_letter_code
_entity_poly.pdbx_strand_id
1 'polypeptide(L)'
;SSGYRINRAGDDAAGLSISEKMRSQIRGLNKAVSNAQDGISLVQVAEGALNETHSILQRMNELATQAANDTNTSTDRNALQKEMDQLTSEIDRIRSTTQFNSMNLLDGSFTGKELQVGALSGQKISISIGNMNSSKLKISGLKVSSFSSAGKAMTAIQKAINSVSSERS
;
A
#
# COMPACT_ATOMS: atom_id res chain seq x y z
N SER A 1 52.22 16.52 -31.25
CA SER A 1 51.16 17.42 -30.96
C SER A 1 50.23 16.95 -29.83
N SER A 2 50.09 15.71 -29.62
CA SER A 2 49.22 15.19 -28.54
C SER A 2 49.94 15.11 -27.19
N GLY A 3 51.16 15.56 -27.10
CA GLY A 3 51.94 15.49 -25.86
C GLY A 3 51.34 16.27 -24.71
N TYR A 4 50.44 17.20 -24.95
CA TYR A 4 49.78 17.97 -23.92
C TYR A 4 48.77 17.19 -23.12
N ARG A 5 48.16 16.19 -23.72
CA ARG A 5 47.08 15.47 -23.05
C ARG A 5 47.57 14.26 -22.28
N ILE A 6 48.38 13.47 -22.89
CA ILE A 6 48.80 12.20 -22.33
C ILE A 6 50.29 12.01 -22.63
N ASN A 7 51.10 11.93 -21.61
CA ASN A 7 52.55 11.74 -21.76
C ASN A 7 52.91 10.26 -21.81
N ARG A 8 52.07 9.39 -21.24
CA ARG A 8 52.34 7.96 -21.12
C ARG A 8 51.08 7.16 -21.31
N ALA A 9 51.23 5.95 -21.81
CA ALA A 9 50.13 5.01 -21.93
C ALA A 9 49.51 4.69 -20.58
N GLY A 10 50.29 4.69 -19.48
CA GLY A 10 49.79 4.47 -18.13
C GLY A 10 48.83 5.59 -17.65
N ASP A 11 49.16 6.85 -17.99
CA ASP A 11 48.31 7.98 -17.64
C ASP A 11 46.95 7.92 -18.39
N ASP A 12 46.96 7.51 -19.65
CA ASP A 12 45.78 7.31 -20.45
C ASP A 12 44.90 6.19 -19.89
N ALA A 13 45.54 5.06 -19.56
CA ALA A 13 44.83 3.92 -18.96
C ALA A 13 44.20 4.28 -17.61
N ALA A 14 44.94 5.04 -16.77
CA ALA A 14 44.42 5.49 -15.48
C ALA A 14 43.24 6.44 -15.65
N GLY A 15 43.36 7.40 -16.58
CA GLY A 15 42.25 8.34 -16.90
C GLY A 15 41.03 7.63 -17.43
N LEU A 16 41.22 6.63 -18.28
CA LEU A 16 40.12 5.83 -18.84
C LEU A 16 39.44 5.01 -17.72
N SER A 17 40.20 4.42 -16.83
CA SER A 17 39.67 3.64 -15.70
C SER A 17 38.83 4.50 -14.77
N ILE A 18 39.30 5.72 -14.43
CA ILE A 18 38.55 6.66 -13.62
C ILE A 18 37.24 7.08 -14.33
N SER A 19 37.33 7.37 -15.63
CA SER A 19 36.18 7.77 -16.44
C SER A 19 35.13 6.65 -16.49
N GLU A 20 35.51 5.41 -16.67
CA GLU A 20 34.60 4.26 -16.66
C GLU A 20 33.97 4.04 -15.29
N LYS A 21 34.75 4.21 -14.23
CA LYS A 21 34.24 4.13 -12.86
C LYS A 21 33.18 5.22 -12.61
N MET A 22 33.42 6.45 -13.04
CA MET A 22 32.49 7.56 -12.90
C MET A 22 31.20 7.31 -13.70
N ARG A 23 31.31 6.79 -14.93
CA ARG A 23 30.14 6.43 -15.72
C ARG A 23 29.32 5.35 -15.07
N SER A 24 29.97 4.35 -14.50
CA SER A 24 29.30 3.27 -13.77
C SER A 24 28.55 3.83 -12.55
N GLN A 25 29.15 4.73 -11.80
CA GLN A 25 28.49 5.39 -10.68
C GLN A 25 27.30 6.22 -11.11
N ILE A 26 27.40 6.98 -12.21
CA ILE A 26 26.30 7.79 -12.75
C ILE A 26 25.14 6.89 -13.17
N ARG A 27 25.42 5.78 -13.88
CA ARG A 27 24.38 4.81 -14.25
C ARG A 27 23.71 4.20 -13.02
N GLY A 28 24.50 3.84 -12.01
CA GLY A 28 24.02 3.30 -10.75
C GLY A 28 23.10 4.30 -10.03
N LEU A 29 23.47 5.58 -9.97
CA LEU A 29 22.68 6.62 -9.35
C LEU A 29 21.39 6.90 -10.15
N ASN A 30 21.47 6.91 -11.48
CA ASN A 30 20.28 7.07 -12.32
C ASN A 30 19.29 5.92 -12.11
N LYS A 31 19.80 4.69 -12.01
CA LYS A 31 18.96 3.53 -11.72
C LYS A 31 18.34 3.61 -10.33
N ALA A 32 19.12 4.09 -9.34
CA ALA A 32 18.66 4.30 -7.98
C ALA A 32 17.52 5.33 -7.92
N VAL A 33 17.63 6.43 -8.67
CA VAL A 33 16.57 7.45 -8.79
C VAL A 33 15.31 6.82 -9.40
N SER A 34 15.46 6.04 -10.46
CA SER A 34 14.34 5.34 -11.10
C SER A 34 13.67 4.38 -10.11
N ASN A 35 14.45 3.61 -9.35
CA ASN A 35 13.92 2.70 -8.34
C ASN A 35 13.17 3.45 -7.24
N ALA A 36 13.69 4.58 -6.80
CA ALA A 36 13.01 5.43 -5.80
C ALA A 36 11.68 5.96 -6.34
N GLN A 37 11.62 6.37 -7.62
CA GLN A 37 10.38 6.81 -8.26
C GLN A 37 9.37 5.68 -8.36
N ASP A 38 9.80 4.45 -8.67
CA ASP A 38 8.95 3.27 -8.66
C ASP A 38 8.36 3.02 -7.27
N GLY A 39 9.19 3.16 -6.24
CA GLY A 39 8.75 3.05 -4.85
C GLY A 39 7.69 4.08 -4.48
N ILE A 40 7.88 5.33 -4.88
CA ILE A 40 6.90 6.41 -4.65
C ILE A 40 5.58 6.07 -5.36
N SER A 41 5.64 5.64 -6.61
CA SER A 41 4.45 5.26 -7.38
C SER A 41 3.70 4.09 -6.74
N LEU A 42 4.43 3.09 -6.27
CA LEU A 42 3.86 1.93 -5.57
C LEU A 42 3.14 2.36 -4.28
N VAL A 43 3.79 3.20 -3.48
CA VAL A 43 3.20 3.72 -2.24
C VAL A 43 1.94 4.53 -2.54
N GLN A 44 1.94 5.34 -3.59
CA GLN A 44 0.78 6.13 -4.00
C GLN A 44 -0.40 5.22 -4.41
N VAL A 45 -0.14 4.13 -5.13
CA VAL A 45 -1.18 3.16 -5.49
C VAL A 45 -1.76 2.50 -4.24
N ALA A 46 -0.91 2.04 -3.33
CA ALA A 46 -1.35 1.44 -2.07
C ALA A 46 -2.15 2.44 -1.22
N GLU A 47 -1.67 3.66 -1.11
CA GLU A 47 -2.33 4.72 -0.33
C GLU A 47 -3.71 5.06 -0.91
N GLY A 48 -3.83 5.14 -2.24
CA GLY A 48 -5.11 5.37 -2.92
C GLY A 48 -6.12 4.26 -2.60
N ALA A 49 -5.69 3.00 -2.65
CA ALA A 49 -6.54 1.87 -2.32
C ALA A 49 -6.93 1.85 -0.83
N LEU A 50 -6.01 2.19 0.06
CA LEU A 50 -6.29 2.29 1.49
C LEU A 50 -7.25 3.45 1.79
N ASN A 51 -7.17 4.55 1.05
CA ASN A 51 -8.13 5.65 1.16
C ASN A 51 -9.55 5.19 0.78
N GLU A 52 -9.68 4.39 -0.28
CA GLU A 52 -10.97 3.80 -0.67
C GLU A 52 -11.50 2.87 0.42
N THR A 53 -10.65 2.00 0.95
CA THR A 53 -11.01 1.09 2.06
C THR A 53 -11.47 1.89 3.29
N HIS A 54 -10.77 2.96 3.61
CA HIS A 54 -11.14 3.85 4.71
C HIS A 54 -12.53 4.46 4.51
N SER A 55 -12.82 4.96 3.32
CA SER A 55 -14.14 5.52 2.97
C SER A 55 -15.25 4.48 3.08
N ILE A 56 -14.99 3.25 2.65
CA ILE A 56 -15.94 2.14 2.78
C ILE A 56 -16.20 1.85 4.26
N LEU A 57 -15.17 1.78 5.08
CA LEU A 57 -15.31 1.55 6.51
C LEU A 57 -16.11 2.66 7.19
N GLN A 58 -15.92 3.91 6.79
CA GLN A 58 -16.72 5.03 7.30
C GLN A 58 -18.18 4.88 6.92
N ARG A 59 -18.48 4.46 5.69
CA ARG A 59 -19.84 4.18 5.26
C ARG A 59 -20.46 3.03 6.06
N MET A 60 -19.69 1.96 6.30
CA MET A 60 -20.13 0.85 7.14
C MET A 60 -20.46 1.31 8.56
N ASN A 61 -19.67 2.22 9.10
CA ASN A 61 -19.93 2.80 10.42
C ASN A 61 -21.24 3.59 10.44
N GLU A 62 -21.53 4.37 9.40
CA GLU A 62 -22.82 5.07 9.26
C GLU A 62 -23.98 4.09 9.24
N LEU A 63 -23.87 3.00 8.48
CA LEU A 63 -24.92 1.97 8.40
C LEU A 63 -25.14 1.28 9.75
N ALA A 64 -24.07 0.95 10.45
CA ALA A 64 -24.16 0.33 11.77
C ALA A 64 -24.79 1.30 12.80
N THR A 65 -24.44 2.57 12.73
CA THR A 65 -25.02 3.60 13.58
C THR A 65 -26.51 3.76 13.30
N GLN A 66 -26.92 3.77 12.05
CA GLN A 66 -28.32 3.82 11.64
C GLN A 66 -29.07 2.58 12.13
N ALA A 67 -28.48 1.41 12.01
CA ALA A 67 -29.07 0.15 12.44
C ALA A 67 -29.19 0.05 13.98
N ALA A 68 -28.39 0.80 14.71
CA ALA A 68 -28.45 0.86 16.16
C ALA A 68 -29.63 1.66 16.69
N ASN A 69 -30.47 2.19 15.80
CA ASN A 69 -31.66 2.93 16.17
C ASN A 69 -32.88 1.98 16.23
N ASP A 70 -33.56 1.92 17.37
CA ASP A 70 -34.72 1.03 17.58
C ASP A 70 -35.95 1.40 16.76
N THR A 71 -35.96 2.54 16.08
CA THR A 71 -37.05 2.92 15.17
C THR A 71 -37.01 2.16 13.85
N ASN A 72 -35.92 1.41 13.55
CA ASN A 72 -35.81 0.62 12.35
C ASN A 72 -36.74 -0.60 12.39
N THR A 73 -37.40 -0.84 11.28
CA THR A 73 -38.17 -2.09 11.06
C THR A 73 -37.22 -3.23 10.63
N SER A 74 -37.72 -4.45 10.62
CA SER A 74 -36.97 -5.60 10.09
C SER A 74 -36.57 -5.39 8.63
N THR A 75 -37.46 -4.78 7.84
CA THR A 75 -37.21 -4.45 6.43
C THR A 75 -36.07 -3.44 6.32
N ASP A 76 -36.05 -2.41 7.16
CA ASP A 76 -34.97 -1.41 7.19
C ASP A 76 -33.65 -2.08 7.51
N ARG A 77 -33.60 -2.91 8.54
CA ARG A 77 -32.38 -3.60 8.98
C ARG A 77 -31.87 -4.58 7.93
N ASN A 78 -32.78 -5.26 7.21
CA ASN A 78 -32.39 -6.15 6.12
C ASN A 78 -31.73 -5.38 4.97
N ALA A 79 -32.26 -4.21 4.63
CA ALA A 79 -31.67 -3.35 3.60
C ALA A 79 -30.27 -2.87 4.01
N LEU A 80 -30.11 -2.45 5.28
CA LEU A 80 -28.82 -2.04 5.83
C LEU A 80 -27.80 -3.19 5.84
N GLN A 81 -28.28 -4.42 6.16
CA GLN A 81 -27.43 -5.60 6.14
C GLN A 81 -26.93 -5.94 4.73
N LYS A 82 -27.78 -5.82 3.72
CA LYS A 82 -27.38 -6.06 2.33
C LYS A 82 -26.29 -5.08 1.89
N GLU A 83 -26.46 -3.81 2.21
CA GLU A 83 -25.43 -2.81 1.89
C GLU A 83 -24.13 -3.08 2.65
N MET A 84 -24.21 -3.47 3.93
CA MET A 84 -23.06 -3.85 4.74
C MET A 84 -22.29 -5.00 4.09
N ASP A 85 -23.00 -6.03 3.64
CA ASP A 85 -22.39 -7.20 3.00
C ASP A 85 -21.71 -6.83 1.68
N GLN A 86 -22.32 -5.95 0.89
CA GLN A 86 -21.73 -5.46 -0.36
C GLN A 86 -20.46 -4.66 -0.10
N LEU A 87 -20.44 -3.82 0.92
CA LEU A 87 -19.25 -3.04 1.28
C LEU A 87 -18.12 -3.92 1.79
N THR A 88 -18.45 -4.96 2.56
CA THR A 88 -17.46 -5.96 3.00
C THR A 88 -16.82 -6.67 1.80
N SER A 89 -17.65 -7.07 0.84
CA SER A 89 -17.16 -7.69 -0.40
C SER A 89 -16.27 -6.73 -1.20
N GLU A 90 -16.61 -5.45 -1.23
CA GLU A 90 -15.82 -4.44 -1.92
C GLU A 90 -14.43 -4.27 -1.29
N ILE A 91 -14.32 -4.32 0.03
CA ILE A 91 -13.02 -4.32 0.72
C ILE A 91 -12.17 -5.51 0.25
N ASP A 92 -12.77 -6.70 0.19
CA ASP A 92 -12.06 -7.88 -0.29
C ASP A 92 -11.67 -7.78 -1.76
N ARG A 93 -12.50 -7.14 -2.58
CA ARG A 93 -12.18 -6.89 -3.99
C ARG A 93 -10.99 -5.93 -4.12
N ILE A 94 -10.98 -4.84 -3.38
CA ILE A 94 -9.86 -3.87 -3.37
C ILE A 94 -8.58 -4.59 -2.97
N ARG A 95 -8.63 -5.40 -1.93
CA ARG A 95 -7.48 -6.17 -1.45
C ARG A 95 -6.91 -7.08 -2.53
N SER A 96 -7.78 -7.77 -3.27
CA SER A 96 -7.34 -8.76 -4.27
C SER A 96 -6.94 -8.13 -5.61
N THR A 97 -7.43 -6.93 -5.92
CA THR A 97 -7.20 -6.28 -7.22
C THR A 97 -6.14 -5.19 -7.20
N THR A 98 -5.76 -4.70 -6.03
CA THR A 98 -4.74 -3.65 -5.94
C THR A 98 -3.37 -4.22 -6.23
N GLN A 99 -2.78 -3.78 -7.33
CA GLN A 99 -1.51 -4.29 -7.84
C GLN A 99 -0.62 -3.15 -8.32
N PHE A 100 0.67 -3.39 -8.29
CA PHE A 100 1.70 -2.58 -8.94
C PHE A 100 2.67 -3.53 -9.63
N ASN A 101 2.87 -3.37 -10.94
CA ASN A 101 3.70 -4.28 -11.75
C ASN A 101 3.32 -5.76 -11.53
N SER A 102 2.02 -6.05 -11.54
CA SER A 102 1.47 -7.40 -11.31
C SER A 102 1.74 -7.98 -9.91
N MET A 103 2.23 -7.18 -8.98
CA MET A 103 2.41 -7.57 -7.59
C MET A 103 1.22 -7.11 -6.76
N ASN A 104 0.62 -8.02 -6.00
CA ASN A 104 -0.45 -7.68 -5.07
C ASN A 104 0.11 -6.90 -3.88
N LEU A 105 -0.53 -5.79 -3.54
CA LEU A 105 -0.04 -4.90 -2.49
C LEU A 105 -0.73 -5.10 -1.14
N LEU A 106 -2.00 -5.53 -1.14
CA LEU A 106 -2.83 -5.53 0.07
C LEU A 106 -3.25 -6.93 0.54
N ASP A 107 -2.69 -7.99 -0.01
CA ASP A 107 -3.05 -9.38 0.34
C ASP A 107 -2.12 -10.02 1.36
N GLY A 108 -1.19 -9.25 1.91
CA GLY A 108 -0.21 -9.74 2.88
C GLY A 108 1.05 -10.32 2.27
N SER A 109 1.11 -10.47 0.95
CA SER A 109 2.30 -11.01 0.27
C SER A 109 3.40 -9.97 0.04
N PHE A 110 3.08 -8.67 0.16
CA PHE A 110 4.03 -7.59 -0.08
C PHE A 110 4.80 -7.27 1.19
N THR A 111 5.82 -8.08 1.47
CA THR A 111 6.64 -7.97 2.69
C THR A 111 8.12 -8.02 2.34
N GLY A 112 8.92 -7.20 3.03
CA GLY A 112 10.36 -7.20 2.88
C GLY A 112 10.83 -6.90 1.46
N LYS A 113 10.06 -6.17 0.67
CA LYS A 113 10.45 -5.79 -0.69
C LYS A 113 11.49 -4.69 -0.63
N GLU A 114 12.60 -4.90 -1.31
CA GLU A 114 13.76 -4.02 -1.23
C GLU A 114 13.92 -3.22 -2.52
N LEU A 115 14.17 -1.91 -2.36
CA LEU A 115 14.48 -1.00 -3.45
C LEU A 115 15.91 -0.51 -3.30
N GLN A 116 16.73 -0.73 -4.31
CA GLN A 116 18.09 -0.20 -4.35
C GLN A 116 18.02 1.29 -4.67
N VAL A 117 18.34 2.13 -3.69
CA VAL A 117 18.20 3.60 -3.80
C VAL A 117 19.54 4.33 -3.76
N GLY A 118 20.64 3.59 -3.91
CA GLY A 118 21.98 4.15 -4.02
C GLY A 118 22.83 3.32 -4.98
N ALA A 119 24.01 3.82 -5.31
CA ALA A 119 24.90 3.18 -6.26
C ALA A 119 25.72 2.04 -5.63
N LEU A 120 25.74 1.96 -4.31
CA LEU A 120 26.55 0.99 -3.55
C LEU A 120 25.66 -0.09 -2.95
N SER A 121 26.24 -1.29 -2.78
CA SER A 121 25.58 -2.40 -2.11
C SER A 121 25.11 -1.99 -0.70
N GLY A 122 23.92 -2.42 -0.31
CA GLY A 122 23.34 -2.11 0.99
C GLY A 122 22.59 -0.78 1.07
N GLN A 123 22.66 0.05 0.05
CA GLN A 123 21.91 1.31 -0.02
C GLN A 123 20.49 1.03 -0.53
N LYS A 124 19.65 0.48 0.33
CA LYS A 124 18.32 0.01 -0.02
C LYS A 124 17.28 0.43 1.00
N ILE A 125 16.03 0.47 0.55
CA ILE A 125 14.84 0.69 1.38
C ILE A 125 14.00 -0.57 1.33
N SER A 126 13.48 -0.98 2.48
CA SER A 126 12.58 -2.11 2.58
C SER A 126 11.14 -1.61 2.76
N ILE A 127 10.20 -2.18 2.01
CA ILE A 127 8.78 -1.83 2.06
C ILE A 127 7.96 -3.07 2.37
N SER A 128 7.03 -2.94 3.32
CA SER A 128 6.08 -3.99 3.67
C SER A 128 4.68 -3.39 3.83
N ILE A 129 3.66 -4.10 3.37
CA ILE A 129 2.27 -3.71 3.50
C ILE A 129 1.49 -4.90 4.04
N GLY A 130 0.66 -4.67 5.07
CA GLY A 130 -0.15 -5.70 5.68
C GLY A 130 -1.32 -6.16 4.81
N ASN A 131 -1.97 -7.24 5.24
CA ASN A 131 -3.16 -7.78 4.58
C ASN A 131 -4.39 -6.97 5.00
N MET A 132 -5.11 -6.42 4.02
CA MET A 132 -6.25 -5.53 4.23
C MET A 132 -7.59 -6.16 3.84
N ASN A 133 -7.71 -7.48 3.89
CA ASN A 133 -8.99 -8.13 3.64
C ASN A 133 -9.95 -8.02 4.84
N SER A 134 -11.23 -8.31 4.62
CA SER A 134 -12.27 -8.20 5.65
C SER A 134 -12.02 -9.11 6.85
N SER A 135 -11.50 -10.32 6.62
CA SER A 135 -11.18 -11.27 7.70
C SER A 135 -10.05 -10.75 8.59
N LYS A 136 -8.98 -10.21 8.00
CA LYS A 136 -7.84 -9.67 8.76
C LYS A 136 -8.22 -8.40 9.52
N LEU A 137 -9.08 -7.57 8.94
CA LEU A 137 -9.61 -6.38 9.59
C LEU A 137 -10.71 -6.72 10.62
N LYS A 138 -11.11 -7.98 10.71
CA LYS A 138 -12.13 -8.48 11.65
C LYS A 138 -13.51 -7.86 11.45
N ILE A 139 -13.87 -7.59 10.20
CA ILE A 139 -15.19 -7.08 9.82
C ILE A 139 -15.99 -8.07 8.98
N SER A 140 -15.45 -9.25 8.72
CA SER A 140 -16.15 -10.31 7.99
C SER A 140 -17.35 -10.80 8.80
N GLY A 141 -18.49 -10.91 8.15
CA GLY A 141 -19.69 -11.43 8.77
C GLY A 141 -20.37 -10.54 9.81
N LEU A 142 -20.08 -9.24 9.83
CA LEU A 142 -20.73 -8.30 10.73
C LEU A 142 -22.24 -8.26 10.50
N LYS A 143 -23.01 -8.20 11.59
CA LYS A 143 -24.46 -8.16 11.59
C LYS A 143 -24.99 -6.85 12.12
N VAL A 144 -26.08 -6.37 11.56
CA VAL A 144 -26.79 -5.17 12.01
C VAL A 144 -28.29 -5.46 12.20
N SER A 145 -28.63 -6.72 12.49
CA SER A 145 -30.00 -7.21 12.61
C SER A 145 -30.68 -6.83 13.92
N SER A 146 -29.94 -6.32 14.88
CA SER A 146 -30.46 -5.88 16.18
C SER A 146 -29.65 -4.70 16.71
N PHE A 147 -30.19 -4.02 17.73
CA PHE A 147 -29.45 -2.95 18.42
C PHE A 147 -28.10 -3.45 18.96
N SER A 148 -28.10 -4.61 19.61
CA SER A 148 -26.87 -5.17 20.19
C SER A 148 -25.84 -5.53 19.11
N SER A 149 -26.26 -6.20 18.04
CA SER A 149 -25.33 -6.58 16.96
C SER A 149 -24.81 -5.36 16.20
N ALA A 150 -25.62 -4.33 16.01
CA ALA A 150 -25.19 -3.07 15.41
C ALA A 150 -24.13 -2.37 16.26
N GLY A 151 -24.30 -2.37 17.59
CA GLY A 151 -23.29 -1.81 18.49
C GLY A 151 -21.95 -2.54 18.43
N LYS A 152 -21.98 -3.86 18.34
CA LYS A 152 -20.76 -4.67 18.16
C LYS A 152 -20.10 -4.39 16.81
N ALA A 153 -20.90 -4.22 15.76
CA ALA A 153 -20.41 -3.87 14.43
C ALA A 153 -19.70 -2.51 14.45
N MET A 154 -20.26 -1.51 15.10
CA MET A 154 -19.64 -0.18 15.26
C MET A 154 -18.26 -0.28 15.88
N THR A 155 -18.10 -1.05 16.95
CA THR A 155 -16.82 -1.26 17.61
C THR A 155 -15.80 -1.93 16.70
N ALA A 156 -16.21 -3.00 16.00
CA ALA A 156 -15.34 -3.73 15.07
C ALA A 156 -14.90 -2.83 13.90
N ILE A 157 -15.80 -2.06 13.35
CA ILE A 157 -15.53 -1.14 12.23
C ILE A 157 -14.55 -0.05 12.67
N GLN A 158 -14.72 0.51 13.87
CA GLN A 158 -13.81 1.53 14.38
C GLN A 158 -12.39 0.99 14.55
N LYS A 159 -12.24 -0.25 15.02
CA LYS A 159 -10.93 -0.90 15.10
C LYS A 159 -10.32 -1.10 13.72
N ALA A 160 -11.13 -1.48 12.73
CA ALA A 160 -10.67 -1.63 11.34
C ALA A 160 -10.22 -0.30 10.76
N ILE A 161 -10.95 0.79 10.99
CA ILE A 161 -10.55 2.14 10.58
C ILE A 161 -9.18 2.49 11.15
N ASN A 162 -8.96 2.22 12.42
CA ASN A 162 -7.68 2.50 13.07
C ASN A 162 -6.54 1.68 12.45
N SER A 163 -6.79 0.41 12.12
CA SER A 163 -5.80 -0.47 11.47
C SER A 163 -5.41 0.04 10.07
N VAL A 164 -6.40 0.46 9.27
CA VAL A 164 -6.15 1.03 7.95
C VAL A 164 -5.39 2.35 8.06
N SER A 165 -5.75 3.19 9.01
CA SER A 165 -5.06 4.47 9.25
C SER A 165 -3.60 4.27 9.64
N SER A 166 -3.30 3.26 10.47
CA SER A 166 -1.92 2.89 10.84
C SER A 166 -1.12 2.44 9.63
N GLU A 167 -1.72 1.65 8.74
CA GLU A 167 -1.03 1.16 7.53
C GLU A 167 -0.73 2.30 6.56
N ARG A 168 -1.58 3.33 6.51
CA ARG A 168 -1.37 4.51 5.65
C ARG A 168 -0.23 5.41 6.12
N SER A 169 0.06 5.45 7.40
CA SER A 169 1.11 6.31 7.97
C SER A 169 2.47 5.62 7.99
#